data_dc896bf44c5f5683c1d2ae6e7ee395d4
#
_entry.id   dc896bf44c5f5683c1d2ae6e7ee395d4
#
_cell.length_a   1.000
_cell.length_b   1.000
_cell.length_c   1.000
_cell.angle_alpha   90.00
_cell.angle_beta   90.00
_cell.angle_gamma   90.00
#
_symmetry.space_group_name_H-M   'P 1'
#
loop_
_entity.id
_entity.type
_entity.pdbx_description
1 polymer ?
#
loop_
_entity_poly.entity_id
_entity_poly.type
_entity_poly.pdbx_seq_one_letter_code
_entity_poly.pdbx_strand_id
1 'polypeptide(L)'
;MGARDFERHLLSGADGSARHEADVLVIGGGPAGAWAAVSAAAQGARVLLADKGFCGTSGATAPSGTGLWHVSPEGKAREEAKASRLAMGGHLAEHAWMDRVLEQTWVNVERLKDWGYPFPADDQGALRCTSLQGPEYMRLMRKRVKESGARILDHSPALELLVDEHGIVCGATGVNRQTGESWVARTGAVVIATGGCAFLSRALGCNVLTGDGQLMAAEVGAALSGMEFSNAYGLGPAFSSVTKSLFYNWATFYTADGVAIEGAGSSKGRGVIAQTLQSQPVFACLDRADAQIRAWMRTAQPNFFVSFDRQGIDPFTQHFPVTLRLEGTVRGTGGLHLVDDSCVTSVPGLYAAGDAATRELICGGFTGGGSHNAAWALSSGFWAGAGAAAFGRDARARSSQRTVLRAGGVALSSRGASTFDSQEVVRAVQAEVFPYERNWFREGDALRDSLSRLDALWERLRTSAPAATATEAVRAREAAAMLATSRWMYRSALQRTETRGMHRRREHGKLDPSQRHRLLSGGLDEVWVQRHAVKEEVAA
;
A
#
# COMPACT_ATOMS: atom_id res chain seq x y z
N MET A 1 -10.78 20.89 -15.03
CA MET A 1 -12.15 20.72 -15.57
C MET A 1 -12.58 19.30 -15.21
N GLY A 2 -13.68 19.09 -14.45
CA GLY A 2 -14.22 17.76 -14.18
C GLY A 2 -14.44 17.38 -12.71
N ALA A 3 -14.96 18.26 -11.88
CA ALA A 3 -15.38 17.94 -10.52
C ALA A 3 -16.92 17.89 -10.41
N ARG A 4 -17.60 17.06 -11.21
CA ARG A 4 -19.07 16.92 -11.16
C ARG A 4 -19.59 15.49 -11.10
N ASP A 5 -18.75 14.50 -10.75
CA ASP A 5 -19.19 13.11 -10.91
C ASP A 5 -19.86 12.49 -9.67
N PHE A 6 -19.93 13.18 -8.54
CA PHE A 6 -20.61 12.67 -7.33
C PHE A 6 -21.57 13.71 -6.75
N GLU A 7 -22.85 13.32 -6.63
CA GLU A 7 -23.82 14.11 -5.87
C GLU A 7 -23.43 14.09 -4.39
N ARG A 8 -23.11 15.26 -3.86
CA ARG A 8 -22.81 15.43 -2.43
C ARG A 8 -24.12 15.54 -1.67
N HIS A 9 -24.31 14.66 -0.69
CA HIS A 9 -25.50 14.65 0.14
C HIS A 9 -25.22 15.25 1.53
N LEU A 10 -26.16 16.02 2.05
CA LEU A 10 -26.10 16.53 3.43
C LEU A 10 -25.99 15.39 4.43
N LEU A 11 -25.09 15.51 5.41
CA LEU A 11 -25.02 14.60 6.51
C LEU A 11 -26.26 14.79 7.41
N SER A 12 -27.23 13.86 7.35
CA SER A 12 -28.44 13.95 8.16
C SER A 12 -28.12 13.81 9.66
N GLY A 13 -28.76 14.62 10.49
CA GLY A 13 -28.48 14.69 11.92
C GLY A 13 -29.00 13.54 12.78
N ALA A 14 -29.73 12.56 12.20
CA ALA A 14 -30.62 11.65 12.98
C ALA A 14 -30.46 10.16 12.64
N ASP A 15 -29.27 9.70 12.25
CA ASP A 15 -29.07 8.32 11.79
C ASP A 15 -28.61 7.29 12.85
N GLY A 16 -28.62 7.63 14.14
CA GLY A 16 -28.20 6.73 15.23
C GLY A 16 -26.70 6.41 15.26
N SER A 17 -25.89 7.04 14.43
CA SER A 17 -24.45 6.81 14.35
C SER A 17 -23.68 7.28 15.58
N ALA A 18 -22.68 6.52 16.01
CA ALA A 18 -21.72 6.98 17.02
C ALA A 18 -20.93 8.18 16.50
N ARG A 19 -20.96 9.30 17.24
CA ARG A 19 -20.32 10.56 16.82
C ARG A 19 -18.99 10.76 17.52
N HIS A 20 -17.99 11.15 16.74
CA HIS A 20 -16.64 11.46 17.21
C HIS A 20 -16.20 12.83 16.71
N GLU A 21 -15.48 13.54 17.56
CA GLU A 21 -14.80 14.78 17.20
C GLU A 21 -13.32 14.69 17.56
N ALA A 22 -12.47 15.10 16.64
CA ALA A 22 -11.02 15.15 16.83
C ALA A 22 -10.44 16.29 15.97
N ASP A 23 -9.16 16.61 16.16
CA ASP A 23 -8.46 17.55 15.29
C ASP A 23 -7.94 16.82 14.06
N VAL A 24 -7.50 15.56 14.24
CA VAL A 24 -7.00 14.68 13.17
C VAL A 24 -7.66 13.32 13.26
N LEU A 25 -8.19 12.83 12.13
CA LEU A 25 -8.57 11.43 11.93
C LEU A 25 -7.46 10.72 11.15
N VAL A 26 -6.96 9.61 11.69
CA VAL A 26 -6.06 8.70 10.98
C VAL A 26 -6.85 7.46 10.57
N ILE A 27 -6.87 7.12 9.29
CA ILE A 27 -7.54 5.93 8.75
C ILE A 27 -6.49 4.88 8.40
N GLY A 28 -6.43 3.80 9.19
CA GLY A 28 -5.46 2.71 9.11
C GLY A 28 -4.47 2.71 10.27
N GLY A 29 -4.40 1.60 11.02
CA GLY A 29 -3.57 1.41 12.21
C GLY A 29 -2.29 0.61 11.95
N GLY A 30 -1.82 0.56 10.70
CA GLY A 30 -0.50 0.04 10.33
C GLY A 30 0.64 0.97 10.77
N PRO A 31 1.90 0.68 10.40
CA PRO A 31 3.05 1.50 10.84
C PRO A 31 2.88 2.98 10.49
N ALA A 32 2.48 3.31 9.26
CA ALA A 32 2.31 4.70 8.83
C ALA A 32 1.26 5.44 9.67
N GLY A 33 0.09 4.80 9.91
CA GLY A 33 -0.96 5.41 10.72
C GLY A 33 -0.58 5.54 12.20
N ALA A 34 0.13 4.56 12.74
CA ALA A 34 0.62 4.64 14.11
C ALA A 34 1.63 5.79 14.31
N TRP A 35 2.58 5.97 13.38
CA TRP A 35 3.49 7.11 13.40
C TRP A 35 2.75 8.44 13.18
N ALA A 36 1.74 8.48 12.30
CA ALA A 36 0.92 9.68 12.10
C ALA A 36 0.17 10.06 13.37
N ALA A 37 -0.44 9.09 14.05
CA ALA A 37 -1.17 9.33 15.29
C ALA A 37 -0.26 9.86 16.41
N VAL A 38 0.92 9.22 16.60
CA VAL A 38 1.90 9.66 17.62
C VAL A 38 2.45 11.04 17.28
N SER A 39 2.77 11.30 16.02
CA SER A 39 3.30 12.59 15.57
C SER A 39 2.27 13.72 15.72
N ALA A 40 1.03 13.48 15.32
CA ALA A 40 -0.06 14.46 15.47
C ALA A 40 -0.35 14.78 16.95
N ALA A 41 -0.41 13.76 17.80
CA ALA A 41 -0.61 13.94 19.24
C ALA A 41 0.56 14.71 19.89
N ALA A 42 1.79 14.45 19.48
CA ALA A 42 2.97 15.20 19.94
C ALA A 42 2.92 16.69 19.58
N GLN A 43 2.15 17.08 18.55
CA GLN A 43 1.85 18.47 18.20
C GLN A 43 0.64 19.03 18.99
N GLY A 44 0.11 18.30 19.97
CA GLY A 44 -1.04 18.72 20.78
C GLY A 44 -2.41 18.53 20.12
N ALA A 45 -2.50 17.79 19.00
CA ALA A 45 -3.78 17.49 18.36
C ALA A 45 -4.52 16.37 19.09
N ARG A 46 -5.85 16.46 19.17
CA ARG A 46 -6.72 15.35 19.56
C ARG A 46 -6.83 14.41 18.36
N VAL A 47 -6.42 13.16 18.54
CA VAL A 47 -6.33 12.18 17.46
C VAL A 47 -7.35 11.07 17.63
N LEU A 48 -8.06 10.76 16.56
CA LEU A 48 -8.86 9.55 16.39
C LEU A 48 -8.17 8.66 15.34
N LEU A 49 -7.95 7.37 15.65
CA LEU A 49 -7.42 6.40 14.72
C LEU A 49 -8.47 5.31 14.47
N ALA A 50 -8.92 5.14 13.23
CA ALA A 50 -9.84 4.09 12.83
C ALA A 50 -9.10 3.01 12.02
N ASP A 51 -9.22 1.73 12.44
CA ASP A 51 -8.62 0.59 11.73
C ASP A 51 -9.69 -0.41 11.31
N LYS A 52 -9.58 -0.89 10.07
CA LYS A 52 -10.50 -1.88 9.46
C LYS A 52 -10.45 -3.24 10.17
N GLY A 53 -9.28 -3.59 10.73
CA GLY A 53 -9.07 -4.75 11.58
C GLY A 53 -8.75 -4.32 13.01
N PHE A 54 -7.60 -4.77 13.51
CA PHE A 54 -7.12 -4.43 14.87
C PHE A 54 -5.78 -3.70 14.76
N CYS A 55 -5.74 -2.45 15.20
CA CYS A 55 -4.52 -1.64 15.17
C CYS A 55 -3.37 -2.39 15.88
N GLY A 56 -2.29 -2.64 15.16
CA GLY A 56 -1.14 -3.40 15.65
C GLY A 56 -1.10 -4.87 15.21
N THR A 57 -2.16 -5.42 14.60
CA THR A 57 -2.14 -6.80 14.06
C THR A 57 -2.65 -6.90 12.63
N SER A 58 -3.33 -5.89 12.12
CA SER A 58 -3.79 -5.84 10.73
C SER A 58 -2.70 -5.30 9.79
N GLY A 59 -2.82 -5.68 8.50
CA GLY A 59 -1.95 -5.19 7.43
C GLY A 59 -0.66 -5.96 7.22
N ALA A 60 0.10 -5.54 6.22
CA ALA A 60 1.22 -6.29 5.65
C ALA A 60 2.46 -6.38 6.56
N THR A 61 2.61 -5.47 7.52
CA THR A 61 3.80 -5.42 8.40
C THR A 61 3.65 -6.33 9.61
N ALA A 62 2.48 -6.37 10.23
CA ALA A 62 2.27 -7.05 11.50
C ALA A 62 2.66 -8.55 11.52
N PRO A 63 2.37 -9.37 10.47
CA PRO A 63 2.65 -10.80 10.52
C PRO A 63 4.06 -11.18 10.02
N SER A 64 4.91 -10.23 9.66
CA SER A 64 6.21 -10.52 9.02
C SER A 64 7.32 -9.60 9.50
N GLY A 65 8.58 -10.02 9.32
CA GLY A 65 9.73 -9.12 9.42
C GLY A 65 9.81 -8.18 8.22
N THR A 66 10.43 -7.03 8.41
CA THR A 66 10.70 -6.06 7.35
C THR A 66 12.11 -5.51 7.50
N GLY A 67 12.85 -5.42 6.38
CA GLY A 67 14.07 -4.62 6.34
C GLY A 67 13.75 -3.14 6.52
N LEU A 68 14.73 -2.38 6.97
CA LEU A 68 14.63 -0.93 7.14
C LEU A 68 15.77 -0.24 6.38
N TRP A 69 15.45 0.77 5.60
CA TRP A 69 16.44 1.56 4.87
C TRP A 69 17.14 2.53 5.85
N HIS A 70 17.85 1.92 6.79
CA HIS A 70 18.63 2.60 7.83
C HIS A 70 20.10 2.59 7.41
N VAL A 71 20.59 3.77 6.96
CA VAL A 71 21.94 3.95 6.42
C VAL A 71 22.63 5.03 7.23
N SER A 72 23.87 4.77 7.68
CA SER A 72 24.67 5.73 8.43
C SER A 72 24.78 7.07 7.68
N PRO A 73 24.67 8.21 8.36
CA PRO A 73 24.95 9.53 7.77
C PRO A 73 26.44 9.73 7.47
N GLU A 74 27.30 8.89 8.02
CA GLU A 74 28.75 9.02 7.86
C GLU A 74 29.24 8.45 6.52
N GLY A 75 30.23 9.09 5.93
CA GLY A 75 30.88 8.67 4.71
C GLY A 75 29.99 8.73 3.46
N LYS A 76 30.21 7.82 2.50
CA LYS A 76 29.53 7.80 1.19
C LYS A 76 28.34 6.84 1.12
N ALA A 77 28.00 6.15 2.21
CA ALA A 77 27.02 5.07 2.20
C ALA A 77 25.61 5.53 1.75
N ARG A 78 25.18 6.73 2.17
CA ARG A 78 23.87 7.29 1.75
C ARG A 78 23.87 7.62 0.26
N GLU A 79 24.95 8.20 -0.27
CA GLU A 79 25.05 8.53 -1.71
C GLU A 79 25.01 7.27 -2.58
N GLU A 80 25.75 6.23 -2.20
CA GLU A 80 25.75 4.95 -2.89
C GLU A 80 24.36 4.27 -2.85
N ALA A 81 23.70 4.32 -1.70
CA ALA A 81 22.35 3.79 -1.54
C ALA A 81 21.32 4.53 -2.41
N LYS A 82 21.41 5.87 -2.49
CA LYS A 82 20.55 6.71 -3.35
C LYS A 82 20.81 6.43 -4.83
N ALA A 83 22.08 6.42 -5.24
CA ALA A 83 22.48 6.19 -6.64
C ALA A 83 21.98 4.81 -7.13
N SER A 84 22.18 3.76 -6.32
CA SER A 84 21.67 2.41 -6.60
C SER A 84 20.15 2.40 -6.77
N ARG A 85 19.43 3.11 -5.91
CA ARG A 85 17.96 3.16 -5.93
C ARG A 85 17.45 3.95 -7.14
N LEU A 86 18.07 5.09 -7.44
CA LEU A 86 17.74 5.92 -8.59
C LEU A 86 17.86 5.13 -9.90
N ALA A 87 18.98 4.41 -10.09
CA ALA A 87 19.21 3.57 -11.26
C ALA A 87 18.14 2.46 -11.41
N MET A 88 17.86 1.71 -10.32
CA MET A 88 16.82 0.67 -10.35
C MET A 88 15.42 1.23 -10.61
N GLY A 89 15.11 2.40 -10.08
CA GLY A 89 13.83 3.09 -10.25
C GLY A 89 13.64 3.77 -11.59
N GLY A 90 14.60 3.64 -12.52
CA GLY A 90 14.52 4.26 -13.85
C GLY A 90 14.58 5.78 -13.79
N HIS A 91 15.28 6.34 -12.82
CA HIS A 91 15.51 7.79 -12.65
C HIS A 91 14.22 8.61 -12.44
N LEU A 92 13.20 8.04 -11.79
CA LEU A 92 11.96 8.73 -11.43
C LEU A 92 11.91 9.17 -9.96
N ALA A 93 12.79 8.64 -9.11
CA ALA A 93 12.91 9.07 -7.71
C ALA A 93 13.59 10.46 -7.62
N GLU A 94 13.43 11.14 -6.50
CA GLU A 94 14.02 12.45 -6.19
C GLU A 94 15.02 12.34 -5.04
N HIS A 95 16.22 12.89 -5.19
CA HIS A 95 17.27 12.87 -4.14
C HIS A 95 16.78 13.53 -2.86
N ALA A 96 16.14 14.69 -2.95
CA ALA A 96 15.60 15.41 -1.80
C ALA A 96 14.64 14.55 -0.95
N TRP A 97 13.76 13.78 -1.58
CA TRP A 97 12.87 12.85 -0.87
C TRP A 97 13.62 11.66 -0.27
N MET A 98 14.64 11.13 -0.97
CA MET A 98 15.48 10.05 -0.45
C MET A 98 16.28 10.51 0.77
N ASP A 99 16.88 11.72 0.73
CA ASP A 99 17.61 12.31 1.85
C ASP A 99 16.71 12.48 3.08
N ARG A 100 15.52 13.05 2.89
CA ARG A 100 14.54 13.21 3.95
C ARG A 100 14.12 11.88 4.59
N VAL A 101 13.89 10.85 3.77
CA VAL A 101 13.52 9.52 4.28
C VAL A 101 14.67 8.89 5.05
N LEU A 102 15.91 8.98 4.56
CA LEU A 102 17.08 8.45 5.26
C LEU A 102 17.27 9.15 6.61
N GLU A 103 17.15 10.49 6.64
CA GLU A 103 17.26 11.26 7.87
C GLU A 103 16.13 10.96 8.86
N GLN A 104 14.87 11.00 8.41
CA GLN A 104 13.73 10.69 9.28
C GLN A 104 13.77 9.25 9.79
N THR A 105 14.24 8.31 8.96
CA THR A 105 14.42 6.92 9.37
C THR A 105 15.45 6.82 10.48
N TRP A 106 16.57 7.51 10.34
CA TRP A 106 17.59 7.56 11.37
C TRP A 106 17.04 8.05 12.71
N VAL A 107 16.40 9.22 12.69
CA VAL A 107 15.76 9.81 13.89
C VAL A 107 14.70 8.89 14.50
N ASN A 108 13.87 8.25 13.68
CA ASN A 108 12.82 7.39 14.20
C ASN A 108 13.35 6.06 14.74
N VAL A 109 14.48 5.57 14.26
CA VAL A 109 15.18 4.41 14.85
C VAL A 109 15.69 4.74 16.25
N GLU A 110 16.27 5.92 16.46
CA GLU A 110 16.67 6.35 17.82
C GLU A 110 15.46 6.40 18.75
N ARG A 111 14.33 6.96 18.29
CA ARG A 111 13.07 6.93 19.07
C ARG A 111 12.61 5.50 19.40
N LEU A 112 12.74 4.55 18.47
CA LEU A 112 12.41 3.16 18.74
C LEU A 112 13.30 2.54 19.81
N LYS A 113 14.59 2.89 19.84
CA LYS A 113 15.52 2.50 20.92
C LYS A 113 15.06 3.08 22.26
N ASP A 114 14.80 4.38 22.31
CA ASP A 114 14.29 5.07 23.52
C ASP A 114 12.96 4.49 24.01
N TRP A 115 12.14 3.98 23.10
CA TRP A 115 10.88 3.32 23.42
C TRP A 115 11.05 1.88 23.85
N GLY A 116 12.28 1.36 23.85
CA GLY A 116 12.60 0.00 24.26
C GLY A 116 12.29 -1.07 23.21
N TYR A 117 12.37 -0.73 21.90
CA TYR A 117 12.28 -1.75 20.86
C TYR A 117 13.49 -2.69 20.95
N PRO A 118 13.30 -4.04 20.99
CA PRO A 118 14.39 -4.98 21.22
C PRO A 118 15.18 -5.25 19.92
N PHE A 119 15.99 -4.30 19.50
CA PHE A 119 16.89 -4.54 18.37
C PHE A 119 17.89 -5.67 18.73
N PRO A 120 18.13 -6.64 17.82
CA PRO A 120 19.12 -7.65 18.06
C PRO A 120 20.53 -7.01 18.08
N ALA A 121 21.38 -7.48 18.99
CA ALA A 121 22.79 -7.13 19.02
C ALA A 121 23.62 -8.15 18.22
N ASP A 122 24.75 -7.70 17.69
CA ASP A 122 25.78 -8.61 17.17
C ASP A 122 26.70 -9.12 18.30
N ASP A 123 27.68 -9.94 17.94
CA ASP A 123 28.60 -10.55 18.89
C ASP A 123 29.49 -9.52 19.64
N GLN A 124 29.54 -8.27 19.16
CA GLN A 124 30.26 -7.17 19.78
C GLN A 124 29.35 -6.23 20.59
N GLY A 125 28.04 -6.56 20.66
CA GLY A 125 27.04 -5.77 21.37
C GLY A 125 26.47 -4.59 20.56
N ALA A 126 26.86 -4.39 19.29
CA ALA A 126 26.31 -3.34 18.46
C ALA A 126 24.91 -3.71 17.95
N LEU A 127 23.97 -2.76 18.05
CA LEU A 127 22.58 -2.99 17.68
C LEU A 127 22.39 -3.04 16.16
N ARG A 128 21.73 -4.08 15.67
CA ARG A 128 21.37 -4.25 14.26
C ARG A 128 20.02 -3.58 13.95
N CYS A 129 20.06 -2.32 13.53
CA CYS A 129 18.87 -1.48 13.29
C CYS A 129 18.33 -1.55 11.86
N THR A 130 18.79 -2.50 11.03
CA THR A 130 18.41 -2.61 9.62
C THR A 130 17.17 -3.46 9.37
N SER A 131 16.52 -3.97 10.43
CA SER A 131 15.30 -4.76 10.30
C SER A 131 14.41 -4.65 11.55
N LEU A 132 13.10 -4.81 11.33
CA LEU A 132 12.09 -4.83 12.37
C LEU A 132 11.30 -6.14 12.29
N GLN A 133 10.99 -6.74 13.44
CA GLN A 133 10.07 -7.85 13.56
C GLN A 133 8.65 -7.31 13.69
N GLY A 134 7.79 -7.60 12.71
CA GLY A 134 6.46 -7.02 12.60
C GLY A 134 5.61 -7.13 13.85
N PRO A 135 5.47 -8.32 14.48
CA PRO A 135 4.66 -8.46 15.67
C PRO A 135 5.13 -7.57 16.84
N GLU A 136 6.44 -7.57 17.12
CA GLU A 136 7.03 -6.75 18.19
C GLU A 136 6.92 -5.25 17.89
N TYR A 137 7.24 -4.88 16.65
CA TYR A 137 7.17 -3.49 16.20
C TYR A 137 5.74 -2.95 16.31
N MET A 138 4.76 -3.66 15.80
CA MET A 138 3.38 -3.19 15.81
C MET A 138 2.74 -3.23 17.20
N ARG A 139 3.15 -4.16 18.08
CA ARG A 139 2.77 -4.16 19.49
C ARG A 139 3.28 -2.91 20.20
N LEU A 140 4.56 -2.56 19.98
CA LEU A 140 5.13 -1.32 20.52
C LEU A 140 4.39 -0.10 19.98
N MET A 141 4.18 -0.02 18.67
CA MET A 141 3.50 1.13 18.06
C MET A 141 2.08 1.33 18.59
N ARG A 142 1.28 0.25 18.74
CA ARG A 142 -0.03 0.35 19.38
C ARG A 142 0.05 0.88 20.82
N LYS A 143 1.05 0.43 21.58
CA LYS A 143 1.30 0.94 22.94
C LYS A 143 1.56 2.45 22.90
N ARG A 144 2.43 2.91 21.98
CA ARG A 144 2.75 4.34 21.82
C ARG A 144 1.56 5.19 21.39
N VAL A 145 0.72 4.67 20.47
CA VAL A 145 -0.53 5.35 20.08
C VAL A 145 -1.46 5.53 21.29
N LYS A 146 -1.61 4.52 22.16
CA LYS A 146 -2.42 4.64 23.37
C LYS A 146 -1.82 5.64 24.37
N GLU A 147 -0.52 5.56 24.60
CA GLU A 147 0.19 6.45 25.53
C GLU A 147 0.19 7.91 25.07
N SER A 148 0.08 8.18 23.76
CA SER A 148 -0.07 9.54 23.22
C SER A 148 -1.45 10.16 23.46
N GLY A 149 -2.41 9.41 24.03
CA GLY A 149 -3.78 9.87 24.24
C GLY A 149 -4.69 9.74 23.01
N ALA A 150 -4.22 9.19 21.91
CA ALA A 150 -5.03 8.94 20.73
C ALA A 150 -6.09 7.86 20.99
N ARG A 151 -7.33 8.14 20.59
CA ARG A 151 -8.44 7.17 20.68
C ARG A 151 -8.39 6.22 19.49
N ILE A 152 -8.49 4.91 19.74
CA ILE A 152 -8.48 3.87 18.68
C ILE A 152 -9.88 3.30 18.54
N LEU A 153 -10.36 3.23 17.29
CA LEU A 153 -11.53 2.48 16.86
C LEU A 153 -11.05 1.25 16.08
N ASP A 154 -10.95 0.12 16.76
CA ASP A 154 -10.65 -1.16 16.13
C ASP A 154 -11.87 -1.70 15.39
N HIS A 155 -11.68 -2.53 14.37
CA HIS A 155 -12.71 -3.16 13.53
C HIS A 155 -13.69 -2.15 12.89
N SER A 156 -13.21 -0.94 12.64
CA SER A 156 -14.01 0.21 12.23
C SER A 156 -13.54 0.81 10.90
N PRO A 157 -13.74 0.08 9.76
CA PRO A 157 -13.40 0.62 8.45
C PRO A 157 -14.14 1.92 8.18
N ALA A 158 -13.40 2.92 7.67
CA ALA A 158 -14.01 4.07 7.01
C ALA A 158 -14.55 3.62 5.64
N LEU A 159 -15.70 4.15 5.25
CA LEU A 159 -16.35 3.82 3.98
C LEU A 159 -16.37 5.02 3.02
N GLU A 160 -16.43 6.24 3.54
CA GLU A 160 -16.40 7.47 2.74
C GLU A 160 -15.82 8.65 3.52
N LEU A 161 -15.27 9.61 2.80
CA LEU A 161 -14.83 10.88 3.37
C LEU A 161 -15.97 11.89 3.46
N LEU A 162 -15.83 12.83 4.37
CA LEU A 162 -16.68 14.01 4.50
C LEU A 162 -15.92 15.24 4.02
N VAL A 163 -16.62 16.11 3.34
CA VAL A 163 -16.10 17.40 2.88
C VAL A 163 -17.00 18.55 3.34
N ASP A 164 -16.45 19.74 3.43
CA ASP A 164 -17.26 20.94 3.63
C ASP A 164 -17.76 21.51 2.30
N GLU A 165 -18.50 22.61 2.37
CA GLU A 165 -19.04 23.34 1.22
C GLU A 165 -17.95 23.85 0.25
N HIS A 166 -16.70 23.96 0.70
CA HIS A 166 -15.54 24.35 -0.11
C HIS A 166 -14.75 23.17 -0.66
N GLY A 167 -15.18 21.93 -0.38
CA GLY A 167 -14.49 20.72 -0.81
C GLY A 167 -13.27 20.33 0.06
N ILE A 168 -13.10 20.96 1.22
CA ILE A 168 -12.04 20.61 2.17
C ILE A 168 -12.45 19.35 2.91
N VAL A 169 -11.57 18.35 2.99
CA VAL A 169 -11.84 17.12 3.75
C VAL A 169 -11.88 17.43 5.23
N CYS A 170 -13.00 17.06 5.87
CA CYS A 170 -13.31 17.40 7.25
C CYS A 170 -13.83 16.22 8.09
N GLY A 171 -13.55 14.99 7.66
CA GLY A 171 -13.91 13.78 8.41
C GLY A 171 -14.14 12.56 7.54
N ALA A 172 -14.76 11.56 8.14
CA ALA A 172 -15.18 10.33 7.47
C ALA A 172 -16.37 9.68 8.19
N THR A 173 -17.05 8.77 7.47
CA THR A 173 -18.02 7.84 8.05
C THR A 173 -17.57 6.40 7.83
N GLY A 174 -18.09 5.51 8.66
CA GLY A 174 -17.79 4.10 8.55
C GLY A 174 -18.73 3.25 9.41
N VAL A 175 -18.37 1.99 9.57
CA VAL A 175 -19.13 1.02 10.35
C VAL A 175 -18.21 0.23 11.27
N ASN A 176 -18.68 -0.20 12.40
CA ASN A 176 -17.99 -1.20 13.20
C ASN A 176 -18.37 -2.60 12.67
N ARG A 177 -17.39 -3.38 12.24
CA ARG A 177 -17.62 -4.70 11.62
C ARG A 177 -18.15 -5.76 12.58
N GLN A 178 -17.97 -5.56 13.90
CA GLN A 178 -18.42 -6.52 14.92
C GLN A 178 -19.85 -6.23 15.38
N THR A 179 -20.20 -4.94 15.56
CA THR A 179 -21.53 -4.56 16.04
C THR A 179 -22.50 -4.18 14.92
N GLY A 180 -21.98 -3.81 13.73
CA GLY A 180 -22.77 -3.27 12.64
C GLY A 180 -23.14 -1.79 12.81
N GLU A 181 -22.74 -1.16 13.92
CA GLU A 181 -23.05 0.25 14.19
C GLU A 181 -22.29 1.19 13.28
N SER A 182 -22.97 2.17 12.75
CA SER A 182 -22.35 3.25 11.97
C SER A 182 -21.64 4.25 12.87
N TRP A 183 -20.56 4.84 12.40
CA TRP A 183 -19.87 5.92 13.07
C TRP A 183 -19.59 7.10 12.11
N VAL A 184 -19.53 8.29 12.70
CA VAL A 184 -19.20 9.55 12.01
C VAL A 184 -18.10 10.25 12.80
N ALA A 185 -17.02 10.62 12.14
CA ALA A 185 -15.97 11.45 12.71
C ALA A 185 -15.91 12.80 11.98
N ARG A 186 -16.07 13.89 12.74
CA ARG A 186 -15.83 15.26 12.25
C ARG A 186 -14.46 15.71 12.75
N THR A 187 -13.61 16.17 11.83
CA THR A 187 -12.22 16.49 12.13
C THR A 187 -11.74 17.70 11.33
N GLY A 188 -10.61 18.26 11.73
CA GLY A 188 -9.97 19.34 10.96
C GLY A 188 -9.15 18.83 9.78
N ALA A 189 -8.61 17.61 9.86
CA ALA A 189 -7.86 16.95 8.80
C ALA A 189 -7.99 15.43 8.87
N VAL A 190 -7.72 14.75 7.74
CA VAL A 190 -7.71 13.29 7.62
C VAL A 190 -6.38 12.81 7.04
N VAL A 191 -5.79 11.76 7.65
CA VAL A 191 -4.62 11.05 7.15
C VAL A 191 -5.05 9.68 6.64
N ILE A 192 -4.89 9.41 5.35
CA ILE A 192 -5.06 8.08 4.74
C ILE A 192 -3.78 7.28 4.94
N ALA A 193 -3.84 6.25 5.78
CA ALA A 193 -2.75 5.31 6.06
C ALA A 193 -3.20 3.84 5.93
N THR A 194 -4.16 3.59 5.03
CA THR A 194 -4.87 2.32 4.83
C THR A 194 -4.03 1.22 4.21
N GLY A 195 -2.78 1.50 3.86
CA GLY A 195 -1.97 0.62 3.02
C GLY A 195 -2.39 0.69 1.55
N GLY A 196 -1.94 -0.27 0.76
CA GLY A 196 -2.22 -0.34 -0.67
C GLY A 196 -3.34 -1.32 -1.02
N CYS A 197 -3.35 -1.77 -2.28
CA CYS A 197 -4.24 -2.80 -2.82
C CYS A 197 -3.43 -4.02 -3.25
N ALA A 198 -3.73 -5.19 -2.68
CA ALA A 198 -3.14 -6.48 -3.05
C ALA A 198 -4.18 -7.44 -3.64
N PHE A 199 -5.35 -6.96 -4.01
CA PHE A 199 -6.40 -7.68 -4.73
C PHE A 199 -6.84 -9.01 -4.08
N LEU A 200 -6.78 -9.09 -2.75
CA LEU A 200 -7.08 -10.31 -1.98
C LEU A 200 -6.30 -11.55 -2.49
N SER A 201 -5.04 -11.37 -2.89
CA SER A 201 -4.16 -12.40 -3.48
C SER A 201 -3.73 -13.51 -2.53
N ARG A 202 -4.19 -13.48 -1.29
CA ARG A 202 -3.78 -14.39 -0.21
C ARG A 202 -2.29 -14.27 0.19
N ALA A 203 -1.62 -13.18 -0.17
CA ALA A 203 -0.31 -12.87 0.39
C ALA A 203 -0.45 -12.51 1.87
N LEU A 204 0.54 -12.89 2.68
CA LEU A 204 0.50 -12.75 4.14
C LEU A 204 0.30 -11.28 4.57
N GLY A 205 -0.72 -11.04 5.40
CA GLY A 205 -1.10 -9.72 5.90
C GLY A 205 -1.79 -8.81 4.89
N CYS A 206 -2.11 -9.31 3.67
CA CYS A 206 -2.74 -8.53 2.62
C CYS A 206 -4.27 -8.73 2.50
N ASN A 207 -4.90 -9.47 3.39
CA ASN A 207 -6.33 -9.76 3.39
C ASN A 207 -7.24 -8.56 3.72
N VAL A 208 -6.68 -7.45 4.20
CA VAL A 208 -7.40 -6.19 4.48
C VAL A 208 -6.98 -5.05 3.55
N LEU A 209 -6.06 -5.31 2.60
CA LEU A 209 -5.45 -4.31 1.73
C LEU A 209 -6.11 -4.35 0.35
N THR A 210 -7.18 -3.61 0.23
CA THR A 210 -8.09 -3.59 -0.93
C THR A 210 -8.13 -2.26 -1.69
N GLY A 211 -7.39 -1.23 -1.23
CA GLY A 211 -7.33 0.06 -1.90
C GLY A 211 -8.40 1.07 -1.44
N ASP A 212 -9.07 0.79 -0.34
CA ASP A 212 -10.21 1.60 0.14
C ASP A 212 -9.89 3.08 0.31
N GLY A 213 -8.71 3.40 0.88
CA GLY A 213 -8.28 4.79 1.06
C GLY A 213 -8.03 5.52 -0.26
N GLN A 214 -7.51 4.80 -1.26
CA GLN A 214 -7.31 5.36 -2.60
C GLN A 214 -8.65 5.65 -3.28
N LEU A 215 -9.64 4.76 -3.13
CA LEU A 215 -11.00 4.98 -3.64
C LEU A 215 -11.64 6.20 -2.98
N MET A 216 -11.63 6.26 -1.64
CA MET A 216 -12.20 7.39 -0.89
C MET A 216 -11.54 8.73 -1.27
N ALA A 217 -10.22 8.74 -1.45
CA ALA A 217 -9.49 9.92 -1.86
C ALA A 217 -9.82 10.34 -3.31
N ALA A 218 -9.96 9.38 -4.23
CA ALA A 218 -10.38 9.66 -5.61
C ALA A 218 -11.81 10.20 -5.71
N GLU A 219 -12.71 9.78 -4.82
CA GLU A 219 -14.08 10.30 -4.73
C GLU A 219 -14.12 11.80 -4.37
N VAL A 220 -13.12 12.30 -3.65
CA VAL A 220 -12.99 13.74 -3.36
C VAL A 220 -12.09 14.48 -4.36
N GLY A 221 -11.58 13.79 -5.38
CA GLY A 221 -10.80 14.39 -6.46
C GLY A 221 -9.28 14.32 -6.29
N ALA A 222 -8.77 13.52 -5.36
CA ALA A 222 -7.32 13.33 -5.20
C ALA A 222 -6.72 12.56 -6.38
N ALA A 223 -5.54 12.99 -6.82
CA ALA A 223 -4.76 12.33 -7.84
C ALA A 223 -3.91 11.19 -7.25
N LEU A 224 -3.60 10.20 -8.10
CA LEU A 224 -2.64 9.13 -7.83
C LEU A 224 -1.40 9.30 -8.71
N SER A 225 -0.27 8.69 -8.34
CA SER A 225 0.97 8.69 -9.12
C SER A 225 1.58 7.29 -9.15
N GLY A 226 2.25 6.94 -10.26
CA GLY A 226 3.01 5.69 -10.39
C GLY A 226 2.16 4.43 -10.45
N MET A 227 0.90 4.52 -10.86
CA MET A 227 -0.03 3.38 -10.85
C MET A 227 0.40 2.28 -11.82
N GLU A 228 1.11 2.57 -12.89
CA GLU A 228 1.71 1.57 -13.79
C GLU A 228 2.75 0.68 -13.11
N PHE A 229 3.33 1.11 -11.99
CA PHE A 229 4.31 0.36 -11.18
C PHE A 229 3.66 -0.39 -10.01
N SER A 230 2.42 -0.80 -10.16
CA SER A 230 1.63 -1.51 -9.13
C SER A 230 1.51 -3.01 -9.40
N ASN A 231 2.42 -3.58 -10.17
CA ASN A 231 2.45 -4.99 -10.55
C ASN A 231 3.54 -5.79 -9.81
N ALA A 232 3.73 -5.52 -8.52
CA ALA A 232 4.67 -6.28 -7.71
C ALA A 232 4.12 -7.66 -7.37
N TYR A 233 4.92 -8.70 -7.60
CA TYR A 233 4.61 -10.08 -7.23
C TYR A 233 5.62 -10.60 -6.21
N GLY A 234 5.11 -11.22 -5.15
CA GLY A 234 5.89 -11.87 -4.11
C GLY A 234 6.06 -13.36 -4.39
N LEU A 235 7.29 -13.87 -4.30
CA LEU A 235 7.61 -15.28 -4.41
C LEU A 235 7.29 -16.00 -3.10
N GLY A 236 6.61 -17.13 -3.15
CA GLY A 236 6.28 -17.96 -2.01
C GLY A 236 5.96 -19.41 -2.39
N PRO A 237 5.90 -20.33 -1.41
CA PRO A 237 5.42 -21.68 -1.65
C PRO A 237 3.97 -21.64 -2.14
N ALA A 238 3.60 -22.51 -3.08
CA ALA A 238 2.25 -22.52 -3.64
C ALA A 238 1.17 -22.81 -2.58
N PHE A 239 1.51 -23.56 -1.54
CA PHE A 239 0.66 -23.96 -0.42
C PHE A 239 0.71 -23.00 0.79
N SER A 240 1.45 -21.89 0.70
CA SER A 240 1.62 -20.93 1.80
C SER A 240 1.26 -19.52 1.36
N SER A 241 0.90 -18.67 2.33
CA SER A 241 0.70 -17.22 2.12
C SER A 241 1.99 -16.40 2.29
N VAL A 242 3.07 -17.02 2.77
CA VAL A 242 4.32 -16.31 3.08
C VAL A 242 5.09 -15.97 1.80
N THR A 243 4.98 -14.73 1.36
CA THR A 243 5.63 -14.20 0.15
C THR A 243 6.86 -13.33 0.44
N LYS A 244 7.10 -13.05 1.72
CA LYS A 244 8.17 -12.15 2.17
C LYS A 244 9.25 -12.96 2.89
N SER A 245 10.19 -13.52 2.12
CA SER A 245 11.35 -14.24 2.67
C SER A 245 12.61 -13.95 1.88
N LEU A 246 13.72 -13.79 2.60
CA LEU A 246 15.07 -13.72 2.02
C LEU A 246 15.63 -15.11 1.70
N PHE A 247 15.00 -16.18 2.19
CA PHE A 247 15.53 -17.53 2.15
C PHE A 247 15.73 -18.05 0.73
N TYR A 248 14.96 -17.58 -0.23
CA TYR A 248 15.14 -17.89 -1.65
C TYR A 248 16.49 -17.45 -2.25
N ASN A 249 17.30 -16.66 -1.53
CA ASN A 249 18.69 -16.41 -1.93
C ASN A 249 19.56 -17.65 -1.84
N TRP A 250 19.15 -18.64 -1.06
CA TRP A 250 19.79 -19.98 -0.93
C TRP A 250 19.01 -21.08 -1.65
N ALA A 251 18.10 -20.74 -2.55
CA ALA A 251 17.31 -21.70 -3.31
C ALA A 251 17.87 -21.90 -4.71
N THR A 252 17.78 -23.14 -5.18
CA THR A 252 17.80 -23.49 -6.60
C THR A 252 16.36 -23.71 -7.06
N PHE A 253 16.06 -23.34 -8.31
CA PHE A 253 14.70 -23.46 -8.89
C PHE A 253 14.72 -24.52 -9.98
N TYR A 254 13.66 -25.33 -10.07
CA TYR A 254 13.57 -26.50 -10.91
C TYR A 254 12.27 -26.54 -11.71
N THR A 255 12.33 -27.16 -12.88
CA THR A 255 11.15 -27.58 -13.67
C THR A 255 10.47 -28.78 -13.02
N ALA A 256 9.32 -29.19 -13.57
CA ALA A 256 8.61 -30.40 -13.11
C ALA A 256 9.46 -31.68 -13.26
N ASP A 257 10.34 -31.74 -14.25
CA ASP A 257 11.23 -32.86 -14.51
C ASP A 257 12.51 -32.83 -13.66
N GLY A 258 12.63 -31.88 -12.72
CA GLY A 258 13.78 -31.77 -11.82
C GLY A 258 15.02 -31.12 -12.45
N VAL A 259 14.90 -30.48 -13.62
CA VAL A 259 16.00 -29.77 -14.26
C VAL A 259 16.11 -28.36 -13.67
N ALA A 260 17.32 -27.95 -13.29
CA ALA A 260 17.57 -26.61 -12.75
C ALA A 260 17.30 -25.53 -13.82
N ILE A 261 16.55 -24.49 -13.43
CA ILE A 261 16.18 -23.38 -14.32
C ILE A 261 17.28 -22.32 -14.27
N GLU A 262 18.04 -22.19 -15.34
CA GLU A 262 19.12 -21.22 -15.45
C GLU A 262 18.55 -19.77 -15.33
N GLY A 263 19.25 -18.92 -14.59
CA GLY A 263 18.87 -17.51 -14.39
C GLY A 263 17.68 -17.30 -13.46
N ALA A 264 17.02 -18.34 -12.97
CA ALA A 264 15.95 -18.21 -11.97
C ALA A 264 16.51 -17.78 -10.59
N GLY A 265 15.82 -16.86 -9.91
CA GLY A 265 16.27 -16.38 -8.61
C GLY A 265 15.33 -15.38 -7.97
N SER A 266 15.51 -15.15 -6.67
CA SER A 266 14.64 -14.26 -5.88
C SER A 266 14.88 -12.77 -6.15
N SER A 267 16.12 -12.35 -6.34
CA SER A 267 16.47 -10.92 -6.53
C SER A 267 16.55 -10.51 -8.00
N LYS A 268 17.16 -11.33 -8.85
CA LYS A 268 17.37 -11.08 -10.29
C LYS A 268 16.83 -12.24 -11.10
N GLY A 269 15.89 -12.89 -10.99
CA GLY A 269 15.44 -14.06 -11.76
C GLY A 269 13.97 -14.35 -11.65
N ARG A 270 13.21 -13.49 -10.96
CA ARG A 270 11.75 -13.65 -10.85
C ARG A 270 11.03 -13.61 -12.19
N GLY A 271 11.58 -12.85 -13.15
CA GLY A 271 11.04 -12.83 -14.51
C GLY A 271 11.16 -14.18 -15.22
N VAL A 272 12.26 -14.92 -14.98
CA VAL A 272 12.44 -16.28 -15.49
C VAL A 272 11.44 -17.23 -14.82
N ILE A 273 11.26 -17.14 -13.49
CA ILE A 273 10.24 -17.92 -12.77
C ILE A 273 8.84 -17.61 -13.32
N ALA A 274 8.49 -16.31 -13.49
CA ALA A 274 7.20 -15.91 -14.03
C ALA A 274 6.97 -16.43 -15.46
N GLN A 275 8.01 -16.42 -16.30
CA GLN A 275 7.94 -16.93 -17.67
C GLN A 275 7.71 -18.45 -17.67
N THR A 276 8.44 -19.19 -16.84
CA THR A 276 8.30 -20.65 -16.74
C THR A 276 6.91 -21.04 -16.20
N LEU A 277 6.40 -20.30 -15.20
CA LEU A 277 5.07 -20.55 -14.61
C LEU A 277 3.90 -20.38 -15.59
N GLN A 278 4.10 -19.76 -16.75
CA GLN A 278 3.08 -19.69 -17.81
C GLN A 278 2.87 -21.04 -18.53
N SER A 279 3.88 -21.90 -18.55
CA SER A 279 3.85 -23.17 -19.30
C SER A 279 3.92 -24.41 -18.40
N GLN A 280 4.53 -24.34 -17.22
CA GLN A 280 4.70 -25.48 -16.32
C GLN A 280 4.90 -25.04 -14.86
N PRO A 281 4.67 -25.95 -13.89
CA PRO A 281 5.00 -25.70 -12.49
C PRO A 281 6.49 -25.45 -12.28
N VAL A 282 6.81 -24.58 -11.32
CA VAL A 282 8.18 -24.32 -10.86
C VAL A 282 8.31 -24.80 -9.42
N PHE A 283 9.40 -25.45 -9.14
CA PHE A 283 9.77 -25.94 -7.81
C PHE A 283 11.00 -25.22 -7.30
N ALA A 284 11.17 -25.17 -5.97
CA ALA A 284 12.39 -24.69 -5.33
C ALA A 284 12.89 -25.69 -4.30
N CYS A 285 14.18 -25.64 -4.01
CA CYS A 285 14.82 -26.30 -2.88
C CYS A 285 15.83 -25.32 -2.28
N LEU A 286 15.89 -25.22 -0.94
CA LEU A 286 16.85 -24.37 -0.24
C LEU A 286 18.20 -25.10 -0.07
N ASP A 287 18.67 -25.75 -1.12
CA ASP A 287 19.79 -26.69 -1.17
C ASP A 287 21.16 -26.04 -1.00
N ARG A 288 21.24 -24.71 -1.18
CA ARG A 288 22.48 -23.93 -1.00
C ARG A 288 22.71 -23.44 0.43
N ALA A 289 21.79 -23.72 1.36
CA ALA A 289 21.93 -23.37 2.77
C ALA A 289 22.76 -24.43 3.51
N ASP A 290 23.87 -24.04 4.14
CA ASP A 290 24.62 -24.87 5.06
C ASP A 290 23.90 -25.04 6.40
N ALA A 291 24.47 -25.86 7.31
CA ALA A 291 23.85 -26.18 8.60
C ALA A 291 23.61 -24.94 9.48
N GLN A 292 24.53 -23.98 9.49
CA GLN A 292 24.44 -22.75 10.27
C GLN A 292 23.32 -21.85 9.72
N ILE A 293 23.27 -21.69 8.39
CA ILE A 293 22.22 -20.92 7.71
C ILE A 293 20.85 -21.55 7.93
N ARG A 294 20.72 -22.89 7.84
CA ARG A 294 19.45 -23.60 8.11
C ARG A 294 18.93 -23.34 9.53
N ALA A 295 19.81 -23.43 10.53
CA ALA A 295 19.46 -23.14 11.92
C ALA A 295 19.01 -21.68 12.11
N TRP A 296 19.75 -20.74 11.52
CA TRP A 296 19.39 -19.32 11.53
C TRP A 296 18.05 -19.06 10.85
N MET A 297 17.76 -19.63 9.69
CA MET A 297 16.49 -19.44 8.98
C MET A 297 15.29 -19.81 9.84
N ARG A 298 15.35 -20.94 10.56
CA ARG A 298 14.26 -21.40 11.42
C ARG A 298 14.02 -20.46 12.61
N THR A 299 15.05 -19.79 13.10
CA THR A 299 14.96 -18.80 14.18
C THR A 299 14.51 -17.43 13.65
N ALA A 300 15.04 -17.01 12.49
CA ALA A 300 14.79 -15.68 11.94
C ALA A 300 13.36 -15.50 11.40
N GLN A 301 12.75 -16.55 10.82
CA GLN A 301 11.41 -16.49 10.27
C GLN A 301 10.65 -17.82 10.45
N PRO A 302 10.26 -18.17 11.69
CA PRO A 302 9.63 -19.46 11.98
C PRO A 302 8.31 -19.68 11.24
N ASN A 303 7.54 -18.63 10.97
CA ASN A 303 6.28 -18.72 10.24
C ASN A 303 6.45 -19.19 8.77
N PHE A 304 7.64 -19.06 8.18
CA PHE A 304 7.94 -19.63 6.87
C PHE A 304 7.86 -21.15 6.90
N PHE A 305 8.38 -21.77 7.96
CA PHE A 305 8.48 -23.23 8.09
C PHE A 305 7.18 -23.90 8.53
N VAL A 306 6.27 -23.19 9.21
CA VAL A 306 5.01 -23.78 9.72
C VAL A 306 4.22 -24.53 8.63
N SER A 307 4.17 -24.01 7.42
CA SER A 307 3.46 -24.66 6.31
C SER A 307 4.19 -25.89 5.77
N PHE A 308 5.52 -25.91 5.81
CA PHE A 308 6.35 -27.05 5.44
C PHE A 308 6.25 -28.18 6.47
N ASP A 309 6.39 -27.84 7.75
CA ASP A 309 6.32 -28.79 8.86
C ASP A 309 4.95 -29.50 8.90
N ARG A 310 3.84 -28.76 8.61
CA ARG A 310 2.49 -29.32 8.50
C ARG A 310 2.31 -30.31 7.34
N GLN A 311 3.10 -30.17 6.29
CA GLN A 311 3.05 -31.05 5.11
C GLN A 311 4.13 -32.13 5.12
N GLY A 312 4.99 -32.16 6.14
CA GLY A 312 6.11 -33.10 6.22
C GLY A 312 7.17 -32.89 5.14
N ILE A 313 7.31 -31.64 4.63
CA ILE A 313 8.29 -31.29 3.60
C ILE A 313 9.52 -30.68 4.26
N ASP A 314 10.70 -31.24 4.03
CA ASP A 314 11.97 -30.59 4.34
C ASP A 314 12.42 -29.70 3.17
N PRO A 315 12.30 -28.36 3.28
CA PRO A 315 12.61 -27.45 2.17
C PRO A 315 14.09 -27.40 1.80
N PHE A 316 14.97 -28.00 2.60
CA PHE A 316 16.42 -28.03 2.35
C PHE A 316 16.87 -29.22 1.49
N THR A 317 16.04 -30.26 1.40
CA THR A 317 16.38 -31.52 0.71
C THR A 317 15.31 -31.97 -0.28
N GLN A 318 14.10 -31.40 -0.20
CA GLN A 318 12.98 -31.76 -1.06
C GLN A 318 12.54 -30.58 -1.92
N HIS A 319 12.15 -30.87 -3.15
CA HIS A 319 11.55 -29.90 -4.05
C HIS A 319 10.12 -29.55 -3.60
N PHE A 320 9.81 -28.26 -3.53
CA PHE A 320 8.47 -27.79 -3.20
C PHE A 320 7.96 -26.79 -4.23
N PRO A 321 6.67 -26.82 -4.59
CA PRO A 321 6.13 -25.95 -5.61
C PRO A 321 6.09 -24.48 -5.13
N VAL A 322 6.45 -23.57 -6.02
CA VAL A 322 6.43 -22.12 -5.78
C VAL A 322 5.47 -21.40 -6.71
N THR A 323 5.02 -20.23 -6.28
CA THR A 323 4.16 -19.34 -7.05
C THR A 323 4.54 -17.88 -6.80
N LEU A 324 4.09 -17.01 -7.68
CA LEU A 324 4.20 -15.56 -7.54
C LEU A 324 2.79 -15.00 -7.29
N ARG A 325 2.59 -14.37 -6.13
CA ARG A 325 1.32 -13.73 -5.74
C ARG A 325 1.38 -12.23 -5.95
N LEU A 326 0.36 -11.66 -6.58
CA LEU A 326 0.28 -10.21 -6.76
C LEU A 326 0.15 -9.50 -5.41
N GLU A 327 1.07 -8.62 -5.11
CA GLU A 327 1.01 -7.71 -3.96
C GLU A 327 0.66 -6.26 -4.37
N GLY A 328 0.43 -6.03 -5.64
CA GLY A 328 -0.12 -4.79 -6.21
C GLY A 328 0.64 -3.54 -5.75
N THR A 329 -0.10 -2.55 -5.26
CA THR A 329 0.47 -1.29 -4.75
C THR A 329 1.11 -1.46 -3.36
N VAL A 330 0.89 -2.57 -2.64
CA VAL A 330 1.52 -2.83 -1.32
C VAL A 330 3.04 -2.92 -1.44
N ARG A 331 3.54 -3.54 -2.49
CA ARG A 331 4.98 -3.57 -2.82
C ARG A 331 5.33 -2.85 -4.11
N GLY A 332 4.36 -2.44 -4.89
CA GLY A 332 4.52 -1.48 -5.96
C GLY A 332 4.75 -0.07 -5.44
N THR A 333 4.88 0.91 -6.32
CA THR A 333 5.13 2.31 -5.93
C THR A 333 3.93 3.23 -6.12
N GLY A 334 2.88 2.76 -6.81
CA GLY A 334 1.66 3.53 -7.04
C GLY A 334 0.87 3.83 -5.77
N GLY A 335 0.33 5.03 -5.68
CA GLY A 335 -0.46 5.51 -4.57
C GLY A 335 -0.91 6.96 -4.74
N LEU A 336 -1.48 7.55 -3.70
CA LEU A 336 -1.93 8.95 -3.71
C LEU A 336 -0.74 9.89 -3.95
N HIS A 337 -0.94 10.83 -4.87
CA HIS A 337 0.05 11.87 -5.18
C HIS A 337 0.18 12.84 -4.00
N LEU A 338 1.44 13.18 -3.66
CA LEU A 338 1.79 14.14 -2.62
C LEU A 338 2.28 15.43 -3.26
N VAL A 339 1.77 16.57 -2.79
CA VAL A 339 2.08 17.88 -3.40
C VAL A 339 3.18 18.64 -2.66
N ASP A 340 3.40 18.31 -1.39
CA ASP A 340 4.44 18.94 -0.57
C ASP A 340 5.07 18.00 0.48
N ASP A 341 6.00 18.54 1.24
CA ASP A 341 6.79 17.89 2.26
C ASP A 341 6.01 17.41 3.49
N SER A 342 4.80 17.93 3.71
CA SER A 342 3.91 17.50 4.80
C SER A 342 3.10 16.25 4.44
N CYS A 343 3.28 15.70 3.24
CA CYS A 343 2.51 14.59 2.70
C CYS A 343 1.02 14.93 2.48
N VAL A 344 0.68 16.22 2.23
CA VAL A 344 -0.67 16.60 1.81
C VAL A 344 -0.92 16.14 0.36
N THR A 345 -2.16 15.73 0.07
CA THR A 345 -2.59 15.38 -1.29
C THR A 345 -3.01 16.64 -2.08
N SER A 346 -3.49 16.46 -3.31
CA SER A 346 -4.06 17.56 -4.09
C SER A 346 -5.40 18.12 -3.53
N VAL A 347 -5.93 17.50 -2.47
CA VAL A 347 -7.19 17.90 -1.82
C VAL A 347 -6.90 18.48 -0.44
N PRO A 348 -7.31 19.73 -0.15
CA PRO A 348 -7.08 20.35 1.15
C PRO A 348 -7.69 19.55 2.31
N GLY A 349 -6.96 19.45 3.42
CA GLY A 349 -7.38 18.68 4.58
C GLY A 349 -7.16 17.16 4.48
N LEU A 350 -6.66 16.66 3.33
CA LEU A 350 -6.38 15.26 3.09
C LEU A 350 -4.88 15.00 2.95
N TYR A 351 -4.35 14.13 3.81
CA TYR A 351 -2.96 13.69 3.85
C TYR A 351 -2.87 12.19 3.54
N ALA A 352 -1.73 11.73 3.06
CA ALA A 352 -1.52 10.30 2.80
C ALA A 352 -0.14 9.82 3.26
N ALA A 353 -0.05 8.58 3.76
CA ALA A 353 1.17 8.01 4.28
C ALA A 353 1.27 6.49 4.03
N GLY A 354 2.49 5.96 4.05
CA GLY A 354 2.78 4.54 3.82
C GLY A 354 2.41 4.11 2.41
N ASP A 355 1.90 2.88 2.29
CA ASP A 355 1.56 2.29 0.98
C ASP A 355 0.29 2.92 0.34
N ALA A 356 -0.46 3.74 1.07
CA ALA A 356 -1.56 4.53 0.51
C ALA A 356 -1.03 5.71 -0.33
N ALA A 357 0.12 6.28 0.04
CA ALA A 357 0.81 7.33 -0.70
C ALA A 357 1.79 6.73 -1.73
N THR A 358 2.04 7.45 -2.81
CA THR A 358 3.04 7.04 -3.81
C THR A 358 4.42 6.92 -3.19
N ARG A 359 5.15 5.83 -3.50
CA ARG A 359 6.58 5.68 -3.18
C ARG A 359 7.48 5.97 -4.37
N GLU A 360 6.92 6.41 -5.47
CA GLU A 360 7.66 6.80 -6.66
C GLU A 360 8.71 7.88 -6.34
N LEU A 361 8.42 8.72 -5.33
CA LEU A 361 9.32 9.76 -4.82
C LEU A 361 10.69 9.22 -4.35
N ILE A 362 10.73 8.01 -3.80
CA ILE A 362 11.97 7.41 -3.26
C ILE A 362 12.40 6.12 -3.97
N CYS A 363 11.49 5.46 -4.69
CA CYS A 363 11.76 4.18 -5.35
C CYS A 363 11.67 4.28 -6.87
N GLY A 364 11.19 5.40 -7.42
CA GLY A 364 10.88 5.48 -8.84
C GLY A 364 9.92 4.36 -9.25
N GLY A 365 10.17 3.78 -10.42
CA GLY A 365 9.36 2.70 -10.98
C GLY A 365 9.70 1.29 -10.46
N PHE A 366 10.45 1.14 -9.37
CA PHE A 366 10.86 -0.18 -8.88
C PHE A 366 10.45 -0.41 -7.42
N THR A 367 9.99 -1.64 -7.12
CA THR A 367 9.55 -2.01 -5.75
C THR A 367 10.62 -1.72 -4.69
N GLY A 368 10.18 -1.27 -3.54
CA GLY A 368 11.04 -1.01 -2.40
C GLY A 368 11.69 -2.24 -1.76
N GLY A 369 11.34 -3.45 -2.19
CA GLY A 369 11.95 -4.68 -1.67
C GLY A 369 11.85 -4.85 -0.15
N GLY A 370 10.92 -4.20 0.53
CA GLY A 370 10.73 -4.27 1.99
C GLY A 370 11.39 -3.11 2.75
N SER A 371 12.69 -2.90 2.66
CA SER A 371 13.41 -1.87 3.44
C SER A 371 12.94 -0.44 3.18
N HIS A 372 12.74 -0.08 1.91
CA HIS A 372 12.26 1.24 1.51
C HIS A 372 10.79 1.46 1.90
N ASN A 373 9.95 0.41 1.81
CA ASN A 373 8.56 0.49 2.21
C ASN A 373 8.41 0.78 3.71
N ALA A 374 9.23 0.14 4.55
CA ALA A 374 9.21 0.38 5.98
C ALA A 374 9.72 1.78 6.34
N ALA A 375 10.84 2.22 5.73
CA ALA A 375 11.38 3.56 5.91
C ALA A 375 10.38 4.63 5.44
N TRP A 376 9.72 4.41 4.30
CA TRP A 376 8.65 5.30 3.81
C TRP A 376 7.46 5.36 4.77
N ALA A 377 7.00 4.22 5.28
CA ALA A 377 5.84 4.16 6.16
C ALA A 377 6.08 4.96 7.46
N LEU A 378 7.24 4.78 8.10
CA LEU A 378 7.56 5.50 9.34
C LEU A 378 7.85 6.98 9.11
N SER A 379 8.46 7.35 7.98
CA SER A 379 8.81 8.76 7.67
C SER A 379 7.59 9.54 7.20
N SER A 380 6.87 9.05 6.18
CA SER A 380 5.67 9.70 5.66
C SER A 380 4.55 9.76 6.70
N GLY A 381 4.40 8.71 7.54
CA GLY A 381 3.49 8.73 8.67
C GLY A 381 3.81 9.87 9.64
N PHE A 382 5.07 9.99 10.01
CA PHE A 382 5.51 11.06 10.92
C PHE A 382 5.22 12.46 10.35
N TRP A 383 5.54 12.70 9.08
CA TRP A 383 5.31 14.01 8.44
C TRP A 383 3.82 14.29 8.22
N ALA A 384 3.06 13.31 7.73
CA ALA A 384 1.62 13.46 7.52
C ALA A 384 0.88 13.77 8.82
N GLY A 385 1.29 13.13 9.93
CA GLY A 385 0.71 13.41 11.25
C GLY A 385 0.97 14.84 11.72
N ALA A 386 2.22 15.32 11.58
CA ALA A 386 2.58 16.70 11.93
C ALA A 386 1.86 17.73 11.05
N GLY A 387 1.83 17.51 9.73
CA GLY A 387 1.12 18.39 8.78
C GLY A 387 -0.37 18.44 9.03
N ALA A 388 -0.99 17.27 9.22
CA ALA A 388 -2.41 17.18 9.53
C ALA A 388 -2.77 17.87 10.86
N ALA A 389 -1.91 17.78 11.88
CA ALA A 389 -2.12 18.45 13.16
C ALA A 389 -2.05 19.98 13.01
N ALA A 390 -1.10 20.50 12.27
CA ALA A 390 -1.00 21.93 12.00
C ALA A 390 -2.25 22.46 11.29
N PHE A 391 -2.64 21.82 10.19
CA PHE A 391 -3.85 22.20 9.44
C PHE A 391 -5.14 22.00 10.24
N GLY A 392 -5.27 20.86 10.94
CA GLY A 392 -6.50 20.45 11.62
C GLY A 392 -6.88 21.36 12.79
N ARG A 393 -5.90 21.87 13.54
CA ARG A 393 -6.15 22.81 14.63
C ARG A 393 -6.71 24.14 14.12
N ASP A 394 -6.15 24.68 13.05
CA ASP A 394 -6.62 25.91 12.43
C ASP A 394 -8.00 25.74 11.80
N ALA A 395 -8.23 24.62 11.15
CA ALA A 395 -9.50 24.30 10.53
C ALA A 395 -10.64 24.11 11.54
N ARG A 396 -10.36 23.54 12.71
CA ARG A 396 -11.35 23.35 13.77
C ARG A 396 -11.87 24.66 14.35
N ALA A 397 -11.02 25.66 14.54
CA ALA A 397 -11.45 26.98 14.99
C ALA A 397 -12.53 27.58 14.05
N ARG A 398 -12.56 27.10 12.79
CA ARG A 398 -13.53 27.49 11.76
C ARG A 398 -14.68 26.49 11.56
N SER A 399 -14.63 25.30 12.20
CA SER A 399 -15.49 24.16 11.83
C SER A 399 -16.89 24.15 12.45
N SER A 400 -17.17 24.94 13.48
CA SER A 400 -18.48 24.93 14.18
C SER A 400 -19.65 25.45 13.31
N GLN A 401 -19.37 26.07 12.17
CA GLN A 401 -20.37 26.65 11.26
C GLN A 401 -20.39 26.01 9.85
N ARG A 402 -19.60 24.94 9.60
CA ARG A 402 -19.49 24.36 8.28
C ARG A 402 -20.61 23.37 7.97
N THR A 403 -21.17 23.47 6.78
CA THR A 403 -22.03 22.44 6.21
C THR A 403 -21.17 21.25 5.83
N VAL A 404 -21.48 20.07 6.40
CA VAL A 404 -20.73 18.83 6.14
C VAL A 404 -21.52 17.97 5.16
N LEU A 405 -20.84 17.56 4.09
CA LEU A 405 -21.39 16.78 2.98
C LEU A 405 -20.70 15.41 2.92
N ARG A 406 -21.44 14.37 2.60
CA ARG A 406 -20.92 13.06 2.23
C ARG A 406 -20.31 13.15 0.83
N ALA A 407 -19.14 12.59 0.62
CA ALA A 407 -18.42 12.66 -0.65
C ALA A 407 -18.21 11.30 -1.32
N GLY A 408 -18.59 10.22 -0.67
CA GLY A 408 -18.58 8.88 -1.21
C GLY A 408 -19.89 8.55 -1.93
N GLY A 409 -19.85 7.61 -2.85
CA GLY A 409 -21.06 7.22 -3.57
C GLY A 409 -20.98 5.84 -4.20
N VAL A 410 -19.78 5.40 -4.55
CA VAL A 410 -19.61 4.11 -5.24
C VAL A 410 -19.98 2.98 -4.30
N ALA A 411 -20.96 2.16 -4.68
CA ALA A 411 -21.50 1.03 -3.92
C ALA A 411 -22.09 1.38 -2.54
N LEU A 412 -22.36 2.67 -2.26
CA LEU A 412 -23.01 3.14 -1.03
C LEU A 412 -24.35 3.81 -1.28
N SER A 413 -24.50 4.50 -2.41
CA SER A 413 -25.74 5.20 -2.77
C SER A 413 -26.54 4.39 -3.81
N SER A 414 -27.87 4.46 -3.68
CA SER A 414 -28.77 3.78 -4.62
C SER A 414 -28.85 4.59 -5.94
N ARG A 415 -28.43 3.97 -7.04
CA ARG A 415 -28.70 4.48 -8.40
C ARG A 415 -29.48 3.48 -9.25
N GLY A 416 -29.76 2.26 -8.74
CA GLY A 416 -30.45 1.22 -9.47
C GLY A 416 -31.13 0.20 -8.58
N ALA A 417 -31.86 -0.73 -9.19
CA ALA A 417 -32.60 -1.80 -8.53
C ALA A 417 -31.90 -3.17 -8.60
N SER A 418 -30.84 -3.30 -9.42
CA SER A 418 -30.15 -4.57 -9.58
C SER A 418 -29.11 -4.77 -8.46
N THR A 419 -29.14 -5.94 -7.84
CA THR A 419 -28.09 -6.37 -6.90
C THR A 419 -26.84 -6.80 -7.66
N PHE A 420 -25.65 -6.61 -7.08
CA PHE A 420 -24.42 -7.19 -7.58
C PHE A 420 -23.74 -8.07 -6.51
N ASP A 421 -23.07 -9.12 -6.96
CA ASP A 421 -22.26 -9.96 -6.07
C ASP A 421 -20.84 -9.40 -5.99
N SER A 422 -20.47 -8.89 -4.82
CA SER A 422 -19.11 -8.37 -4.56
C SER A 422 -18.02 -9.42 -4.84
N GLN A 423 -18.30 -10.72 -4.63
CA GLN A 423 -17.35 -11.79 -4.92
C GLN A 423 -17.18 -12.03 -6.41
N GLU A 424 -18.24 -11.86 -7.21
CA GLU A 424 -18.16 -11.92 -8.68
C GLU A 424 -17.26 -10.81 -9.20
N VAL A 425 -17.43 -9.57 -8.70
CA VAL A 425 -16.58 -8.43 -9.06
C VAL A 425 -15.12 -8.70 -8.68
N VAL A 426 -14.87 -9.20 -7.48
CA VAL A 426 -13.52 -9.57 -7.03
C VAL A 426 -12.88 -10.60 -7.95
N ARG A 427 -13.60 -11.69 -8.29
CA ARG A 427 -13.09 -12.73 -9.20
C ARG A 427 -12.81 -12.18 -10.59
N ALA A 428 -13.69 -11.32 -11.13
CA ALA A 428 -13.50 -10.69 -12.42
C ALA A 428 -12.26 -9.78 -12.45
N VAL A 429 -12.05 -8.97 -11.42
CA VAL A 429 -10.83 -8.15 -11.28
C VAL A 429 -9.59 -9.03 -11.17
N GLN A 430 -9.62 -10.08 -10.36
CA GLN A 430 -8.48 -11.01 -10.20
C GLN A 430 -8.14 -11.73 -11.51
N ALA A 431 -9.13 -12.08 -12.33
CA ALA A 431 -8.91 -12.68 -13.65
C ALA A 431 -8.17 -11.74 -14.62
N GLU A 432 -8.25 -10.42 -14.42
CA GLU A 432 -7.50 -9.45 -15.22
C GLU A 432 -6.10 -9.17 -14.65
N VAL A 433 -5.92 -9.09 -13.31
CA VAL A 433 -4.68 -8.59 -12.72
C VAL A 433 -3.73 -9.69 -12.22
N PHE A 434 -4.17 -10.93 -12.01
CA PHE A 434 -3.30 -12.01 -11.53
C PHE A 434 -2.46 -12.67 -12.64
N PRO A 435 -2.97 -12.90 -13.87
CA PRO A 435 -2.21 -13.57 -14.90
C PRO A 435 -0.94 -12.82 -15.28
N TYR A 436 0.19 -13.53 -15.34
CA TYR A 436 1.51 -12.93 -15.63
C TYR A 436 1.56 -12.34 -17.04
N GLU A 437 0.91 -12.98 -17.99
CA GLU A 437 0.84 -12.53 -19.40
C GLU A 437 0.12 -11.19 -19.54
N ARG A 438 -0.81 -10.85 -18.63
CA ARG A 438 -1.55 -9.58 -18.66
C ARG A 438 -0.88 -8.48 -17.86
N ASN A 439 -0.32 -8.82 -16.69
CA ASN A 439 0.12 -7.81 -15.73
C ASN A 439 1.63 -7.76 -15.52
N TRP A 440 2.36 -8.85 -15.74
CA TRP A 440 3.83 -8.86 -15.71
C TRP A 440 4.42 -8.58 -17.09
N PHE A 441 3.96 -9.32 -18.12
CA PHE A 441 4.41 -9.22 -19.51
C PHE A 441 3.34 -8.52 -20.35
N ARG A 442 3.20 -7.21 -20.14
CA ARG A 442 2.12 -6.40 -20.69
C ARG A 442 2.26 -6.17 -22.19
N GLU A 443 1.12 -6.17 -22.88
CA GLU A 443 0.97 -5.79 -24.30
C GLU A 443 -0.17 -4.78 -24.43
N GLY A 444 -0.08 -3.84 -25.37
CA GLY A 444 -1.06 -2.77 -25.53
C GLY A 444 -2.46 -3.26 -25.83
N ASP A 445 -2.61 -4.26 -26.70
CA ASP A 445 -3.92 -4.84 -27.03
C ASP A 445 -4.53 -5.55 -25.82
N ALA A 446 -3.73 -6.37 -25.12
CA ALA A 446 -4.20 -7.05 -23.91
C ALA A 446 -4.62 -6.07 -22.81
N LEU A 447 -3.91 -4.94 -22.66
CA LEU A 447 -4.29 -3.88 -21.74
C LEU A 447 -5.61 -3.20 -22.14
N ARG A 448 -5.83 -2.93 -23.44
CA ARG A 448 -7.09 -2.37 -23.95
C ARG A 448 -8.27 -3.30 -23.72
N ASP A 449 -8.10 -4.59 -24.00
CA ASP A 449 -9.11 -5.61 -23.79
C ASP A 449 -9.48 -5.75 -22.30
N SER A 450 -8.48 -5.77 -21.42
CA SER A 450 -8.70 -5.80 -19.98
C SER A 450 -9.42 -4.56 -19.49
N LEU A 451 -9.01 -3.36 -19.95
CA LEU A 451 -9.68 -2.10 -19.62
C LEU A 451 -11.14 -2.09 -20.07
N SER A 452 -11.44 -2.57 -21.28
CA SER A 452 -12.83 -2.65 -21.77
C SER A 452 -13.71 -3.50 -20.83
N ARG A 453 -13.21 -4.66 -20.36
CA ARG A 453 -13.94 -5.50 -19.41
C ARG A 453 -14.07 -4.86 -18.02
N LEU A 454 -13.03 -4.20 -17.53
CA LEU A 454 -13.03 -3.52 -16.23
C LEU A 454 -13.94 -2.27 -16.24
N ASP A 455 -13.96 -1.52 -17.36
CA ASP A 455 -14.84 -0.36 -17.51
C ASP A 455 -16.31 -0.80 -17.59
N ALA A 456 -16.63 -1.86 -18.34
CA ALA A 456 -17.99 -2.43 -18.36
C ALA A 456 -18.43 -2.93 -16.97
N LEU A 457 -17.50 -3.52 -16.20
CA LEU A 457 -17.78 -3.95 -14.82
C LEU A 457 -18.01 -2.75 -13.89
N TRP A 458 -17.29 -1.64 -14.11
CA TRP A 458 -17.48 -0.39 -13.37
C TRP A 458 -18.86 0.20 -13.61
N GLU A 459 -19.33 0.28 -14.86
CA GLU A 459 -20.67 0.75 -15.20
C GLU A 459 -21.77 -0.07 -14.51
N ARG A 460 -21.65 -1.40 -14.52
CA ARG A 460 -22.57 -2.28 -13.80
C ARG A 460 -22.58 -2.00 -12.30
N LEU A 461 -21.42 -1.81 -11.69
CA LEU A 461 -21.31 -1.50 -10.26
C LEU A 461 -21.92 -0.13 -9.94
N ARG A 462 -21.72 0.88 -10.80
CA ARG A 462 -22.28 2.23 -10.62
C ARG A 462 -23.80 2.28 -10.68
N THR A 463 -24.41 1.36 -11.41
CA THR A 463 -25.88 1.26 -11.58
C THR A 463 -26.53 0.26 -10.64
N SER A 464 -25.78 -0.32 -9.71
CA SER A 464 -26.28 -1.32 -8.77
C SER A 464 -26.97 -0.70 -7.55
N ALA A 465 -27.85 -1.47 -6.92
CA ALA A 465 -28.48 -1.13 -5.65
C ALA A 465 -27.43 -1.09 -4.50
N PRO A 466 -27.66 -0.27 -3.47
CA PRO A 466 -26.76 -0.23 -2.30
C PRO A 466 -26.83 -1.55 -1.53
N ALA A 467 -25.78 -1.80 -0.75
CA ALA A 467 -25.75 -2.93 0.16
C ALA A 467 -26.81 -2.82 1.27
N ALA A 468 -27.45 -3.92 1.62
CA ALA A 468 -28.51 -3.94 2.62
C ALA A 468 -27.97 -3.98 4.07
N THR A 469 -26.74 -4.49 4.27
CA THR A 469 -26.12 -4.65 5.58
C THR A 469 -24.74 -4.00 5.64
N ALA A 470 -24.27 -3.67 6.86
CA ALA A 470 -22.93 -3.13 7.09
C ALA A 470 -21.81 -4.02 6.52
N THR A 471 -21.95 -5.34 6.66
CA THR A 471 -20.98 -6.30 6.12
C THR A 471 -20.96 -6.29 4.59
N GLU A 472 -22.11 -6.23 3.94
CA GLU A 472 -22.20 -6.12 2.48
C GLU A 472 -21.66 -4.78 2.00
N ALA A 473 -21.93 -3.67 2.70
CA ALA A 473 -21.37 -2.37 2.37
C ALA A 473 -19.83 -2.37 2.39
N VAL A 474 -19.21 -2.98 3.40
CA VAL A 474 -17.75 -3.15 3.45
C VAL A 474 -17.23 -3.95 2.26
N ARG A 475 -17.85 -5.11 1.96
CA ARG A 475 -17.44 -5.96 0.82
C ARG A 475 -17.64 -5.27 -0.53
N ALA A 476 -18.73 -4.53 -0.67
CA ALA A 476 -19.02 -3.75 -1.87
C ALA A 476 -17.96 -2.66 -2.10
N ARG A 477 -17.58 -1.95 -1.03
CA ARG A 477 -16.51 -0.95 -1.08
C ARG A 477 -15.14 -1.56 -1.40
N GLU A 478 -14.82 -2.72 -0.81
CA GLU A 478 -13.60 -3.47 -1.13
C GLU A 478 -13.53 -3.86 -2.60
N ALA A 479 -14.62 -4.40 -3.15
CA ALA A 479 -14.71 -4.78 -4.56
C ALA A 479 -14.58 -3.55 -5.48
N ALA A 480 -15.28 -2.44 -5.15
CA ALA A 480 -15.20 -1.18 -5.88
C ALA A 480 -13.77 -0.60 -5.88
N ALA A 481 -13.09 -0.65 -4.73
CA ALA A 481 -11.72 -0.13 -4.59
C ALA A 481 -10.71 -0.95 -5.41
N MET A 482 -10.82 -2.28 -5.40
CA MET A 482 -9.99 -3.14 -6.25
C MET A 482 -10.24 -2.90 -7.74
N LEU A 483 -11.50 -2.73 -8.13
CA LEU A 483 -11.86 -2.43 -9.51
C LEU A 483 -11.34 -1.07 -9.96
N ALA A 484 -11.48 -0.03 -9.15
CA ALA A 484 -10.92 1.29 -9.43
C ALA A 484 -9.39 1.25 -9.54
N THR A 485 -8.72 0.56 -8.60
CA THR A 485 -7.26 0.40 -8.61
C THR A 485 -6.78 -0.28 -9.88
N SER A 486 -7.44 -1.36 -10.35
CA SER A 486 -7.06 -2.05 -11.58
C SER A 486 -7.22 -1.17 -12.82
N ARG A 487 -8.24 -0.31 -12.87
CA ARG A 487 -8.47 0.65 -13.96
C ARG A 487 -7.37 1.71 -14.00
N TRP A 488 -7.00 2.32 -12.87
CA TRP A 488 -5.88 3.27 -12.79
C TRP A 488 -4.56 2.62 -13.18
N MET A 489 -4.28 1.42 -12.69
CA MET A 489 -3.07 0.65 -13.04
C MET A 489 -2.95 0.44 -14.54
N TYR A 490 -4.00 -0.06 -15.18
CA TYR A 490 -3.95 -0.42 -16.59
C TYR A 490 -4.04 0.78 -17.52
N ARG A 491 -4.78 1.83 -17.14
CA ARG A 491 -4.81 3.08 -17.91
C ARG A 491 -3.44 3.76 -17.90
N SER A 492 -2.77 3.82 -16.75
CA SER A 492 -1.40 4.34 -16.64
C SER A 492 -0.40 3.45 -17.38
N ALA A 493 -0.53 2.12 -17.27
CA ALA A 493 0.34 1.17 -18.00
C ALA A 493 0.17 1.27 -19.53
N LEU A 494 -1.04 1.52 -20.03
CA LEU A 494 -1.28 1.73 -21.46
C LEU A 494 -0.63 3.03 -21.95
N GLN A 495 -0.66 4.08 -21.14
CA GLN A 495 -0.06 5.38 -21.48
C GLN A 495 1.47 5.35 -21.52
N ARG A 496 2.14 4.52 -20.71
CA ARG A 496 3.59 4.37 -20.72
C ARG A 496 4.04 3.38 -21.79
N THR A 497 4.62 3.90 -22.86
CA THR A 497 5.05 3.12 -24.05
C THR A 497 6.54 2.83 -24.02
N GLU A 498 7.03 2.28 -22.90
CA GLU A 498 8.43 1.87 -22.69
C GLU A 498 8.51 0.72 -21.66
N THR A 499 9.69 0.19 -21.43
CA THR A 499 9.99 -0.68 -20.28
C THR A 499 10.86 0.09 -19.29
N ARG A 500 10.32 0.34 -18.07
CA ARG A 500 10.99 1.08 -17.00
C ARG A 500 10.66 0.47 -15.63
N GLY A 501 11.67 0.21 -14.82
CA GLY A 501 11.47 -0.36 -13.49
C GLY A 501 10.73 -1.71 -13.53
N MET A 502 9.56 -1.77 -12.88
CA MET A 502 8.68 -2.95 -12.90
C MET A 502 7.72 -2.97 -14.10
N HIS A 503 7.46 -1.83 -14.72
CA HIS A 503 6.61 -1.75 -15.89
C HIS A 503 7.32 -2.31 -17.11
N ARG A 504 6.76 -3.35 -17.71
CA ARG A 504 7.31 -4.05 -18.87
C ARG A 504 6.28 -4.12 -19.98
N ARG A 505 6.67 -3.62 -21.15
CA ARG A 505 5.88 -3.68 -22.40
C ARG A 505 6.63 -4.52 -23.41
N ARG A 506 6.03 -5.62 -23.89
CA ARG A 506 6.67 -6.53 -24.85
C ARG A 506 7.02 -5.81 -26.14
N GLU A 507 6.10 -4.99 -26.66
CA GLU A 507 6.29 -4.19 -27.87
C GLU A 507 7.23 -2.98 -27.68
N HIS A 508 7.52 -2.60 -26.42
CA HIS A 508 8.39 -1.48 -26.03
C HIS A 508 9.44 -1.93 -25.01
N GLY A 509 10.27 -2.89 -25.39
CA GLY A 509 11.20 -3.58 -24.49
C GLY A 509 12.38 -2.74 -23.96
N LYS A 510 12.52 -1.49 -24.41
CA LYS A 510 13.62 -0.59 -24.01
C LYS A 510 13.10 0.59 -23.17
N LEU A 511 13.98 1.13 -22.34
CA LEU A 511 13.77 2.40 -21.66
C LEU A 511 13.86 3.54 -22.69
N ASP A 512 12.91 4.46 -22.62
CA ASP A 512 12.86 5.67 -23.45
C ASP A 512 13.22 6.90 -22.60
N PRO A 513 14.37 7.56 -22.84
CA PRO A 513 14.76 8.75 -22.07
C PRO A 513 13.75 9.89 -22.13
N SER A 514 12.99 10.03 -23.23
CA SER A 514 11.96 11.06 -23.38
C SER A 514 10.76 10.86 -22.46
N GLN A 515 10.58 9.66 -21.91
CA GLN A 515 9.52 9.32 -20.96
C GLN A 515 10.00 9.39 -19.48
N ARG A 516 11.09 10.11 -19.20
CA ARG A 516 11.52 10.41 -17.82
C ARG A 516 10.57 11.42 -17.16
N HIS A 517 9.33 11.01 -16.97
CA HIS A 517 8.29 11.77 -16.27
C HIS A 517 7.40 10.81 -15.48
N ARG A 518 6.74 11.30 -14.45
CA ARG A 518 5.71 10.56 -13.71
C ARG A 518 4.39 10.60 -14.45
N LEU A 519 3.54 9.63 -14.19
CA LEU A 519 2.15 9.64 -14.65
C LEU A 519 1.25 9.85 -13.44
N LEU A 520 0.52 10.96 -13.44
CA LEU A 520 -0.61 11.16 -12.54
C LEU A 520 -1.86 10.55 -13.17
N SER A 521 -2.67 9.93 -12.34
CA SER A 521 -3.96 9.38 -12.74
C SER A 521 -5.05 9.76 -11.75
N GLY A 522 -6.29 9.68 -12.15
CA GLY A 522 -7.43 9.98 -11.30
C GLY A 522 -8.73 9.81 -12.07
N GLY A 523 -9.82 10.29 -11.46
CA GLY A 523 -11.16 10.06 -11.98
C GLY A 523 -11.66 8.64 -11.67
N LEU A 524 -12.95 8.46 -11.74
CA LEU A 524 -13.63 7.21 -11.44
C LEU A 524 -14.49 6.74 -12.62
N ASP A 525 -15.46 7.50 -13.06
CA ASP A 525 -16.26 7.16 -14.22
C ASP A 525 -15.41 7.30 -15.49
N GLU A 526 -14.74 8.43 -15.68
CA GLU A 526 -13.65 8.60 -16.64
C GLU A 526 -12.29 8.59 -15.92
N VAL A 527 -11.45 7.60 -16.24
CA VAL A 527 -10.06 7.55 -15.74
C VAL A 527 -9.17 8.37 -16.68
N TRP A 528 -8.57 9.42 -16.14
CA TRP A 528 -7.59 10.24 -16.83
C TRP A 528 -6.17 9.90 -16.42
N VAL A 529 -5.21 10.12 -17.33
CA VAL A 529 -3.77 10.01 -17.08
C VAL A 529 -3.05 11.22 -17.68
N GLN A 530 -2.16 11.84 -16.91
CA GLN A 530 -1.43 13.05 -17.31
C GLN A 530 0.07 12.90 -16.99
N ARG A 531 0.92 13.48 -17.82
CA ARG A 531 2.37 13.57 -17.58
C ARG A 531 2.65 14.62 -16.50
N HIS A 532 3.54 14.28 -15.59
CA HIS A 532 4.02 15.17 -14.54
C HIS A 532 5.55 15.15 -14.52
N ALA A 533 6.17 16.32 -14.64
CA ALA A 533 7.63 16.42 -14.67
C ALA A 533 8.25 15.93 -13.35
N VAL A 534 9.34 15.17 -13.45
CA VAL A 534 10.24 14.96 -12.30
C VAL A 534 10.98 16.27 -12.08
N LYS A 535 10.99 16.77 -10.84
CA LYS A 535 11.75 17.97 -10.52
C LYS A 535 13.22 17.74 -10.90
N GLU A 536 13.76 18.55 -11.81
CA GLU A 536 15.18 18.54 -12.10
C GLU A 536 15.94 19.12 -10.91
N GLU A 537 16.89 18.37 -10.42
CA GLU A 537 17.86 18.93 -9.46
C GLU A 537 18.78 19.85 -10.23
N VAL A 538 18.78 21.11 -9.84
CA VAL A 538 19.85 22.03 -10.21
C VAL A 538 21.11 21.44 -9.58
N ALA A 539 22.05 20.97 -10.40
CA ALA A 539 23.35 20.53 -9.92
C ALA A 539 23.98 21.69 -9.13
N ALA A 540 24.12 21.48 -7.82
CA ALA A 540 24.78 22.42 -6.93
C ALA A 540 26.31 22.36 -7.12
#